data_d43a78ed99af328944c06a76aed93303
#
_entry.id   d43a78ed99af328944c06a76aed93303
#
_cell.length_a   1.000
_cell.length_b   1.000
_cell.length_c   1.000
_cell.angle_alpha   90.00
_cell.angle_beta   90.00
_cell.angle_gamma   90.00
#
_symmetry.space_group_name_H-M   'P 1'
#
loop_
_entity.id
_entity.type
_entity.pdbx_description
1 polymer ?
#
loop_
_entity_poly.entity_id
_entity_poly.type
_entity_poly.pdbx_seq_one_letter_code
_entity_poly.pdbx_strand_id
1 'polypeptide(L)'
;MIKIVWNAVLLAVIALSAAWLSNNPGSVQMEWLGWRVQTSVAVVIAVFVIGYAVFYAFLAKPLLLLKNKILYWARADLRAEKMAKAKVDREIDRYTLLGKGLTALAAGDVVSAGKMQKDIAKKFADDEVKTFVFDAQLAEAQNNTAKAMELYGKLAEEPETRLLGMRGKIRLLRLNGAPEKALQACEELLGEKNPMPWTVSEAFELQVLEKQWEKATATLEKARKMELFDKKTLKHLKASVLLEQSTETTDAAQKERLVFEAVETDDSLIQAVLTAAALNAEKGEIRKARKQLCKLWKTAPCWAVYEAFQALTPEKPALEAVTDLQDLLDENKDAEINALVMADASLKARLWGQAKGLLEKYLAVKPNSKRALLMMAEIAAANRDEKLAVEYGEKAAVAETEPMYVCSVCKTAFNEWHTVCPTCHTLGTMNVKI
;
A
#
# COMPACT_ATOMS: atom_id res chain seq x y z
N MET A 1 -68.38 -33.84 -1.38
CA MET A 1 -69.65 -34.57 -1.13
C MET A 1 -70.60 -33.78 -0.24
N ILE A 2 -70.19 -33.24 0.91
CA ILE A 2 -71.07 -32.50 1.85
C ILE A 2 -71.81 -31.34 1.20
N LYS A 3 -71.19 -30.52 0.31
CA LYS A 3 -71.83 -29.40 -0.40
C LYS A 3 -72.92 -29.83 -1.40
N ILE A 4 -72.76 -31.00 -2.02
CA ILE A 4 -73.74 -31.55 -2.97
C ILE A 4 -74.96 -32.03 -2.23
N VAL A 5 -74.81 -32.74 -1.10
CA VAL A 5 -75.87 -33.20 -0.23
C VAL A 5 -76.65 -31.99 0.36
N TRP A 6 -75.92 -30.97 0.81
CA TRP A 6 -76.53 -29.74 1.37
C TRP A 6 -77.39 -28.99 0.31
N ASN A 7 -76.86 -28.87 -0.95
CA ASN A 7 -77.61 -28.24 -2.02
C ASN A 7 -78.85 -29.06 -2.42
N ALA A 8 -78.74 -30.42 -2.42
CA ALA A 8 -79.89 -31.30 -2.69
C ALA A 8 -80.97 -31.19 -1.62
N VAL A 9 -80.59 -31.13 -0.33
CA VAL A 9 -81.53 -30.91 0.76
C VAL A 9 -82.19 -29.54 0.67
N LEU A 10 -81.44 -28.50 0.34
CA LEU A 10 -81.97 -27.15 0.19
C LEU A 10 -82.96 -27.07 -0.95
N LEU A 11 -82.67 -27.68 -2.13
CA LEU A 11 -83.58 -27.79 -3.25
C LEU A 11 -84.90 -28.56 -2.92
N ALA A 12 -84.75 -29.65 -2.15
CA ALA A 12 -85.88 -30.42 -1.69
C ALA A 12 -86.83 -29.62 -0.74
N VAL A 13 -86.25 -28.87 0.19
CA VAL A 13 -86.99 -27.98 1.10
C VAL A 13 -87.68 -26.83 0.30
N ILE A 14 -87.03 -26.22 -0.68
CA ILE A 14 -87.65 -25.21 -1.54
C ILE A 14 -88.80 -25.78 -2.36
N ALA A 15 -88.65 -26.98 -2.94
CA ALA A 15 -89.65 -27.65 -3.74
C ALA A 15 -90.89 -28.04 -2.85
N LEU A 16 -90.66 -28.55 -1.67
CA LEU A 16 -91.74 -28.90 -0.69
C LEU A 16 -92.47 -27.63 -0.21
N SER A 17 -91.74 -26.55 0.07
CA SER A 17 -92.38 -25.28 0.48
C SER A 17 -93.15 -24.64 -0.67
N ALA A 18 -92.71 -24.72 -1.89
CA ALA A 18 -93.46 -24.26 -3.07
C ALA A 18 -94.72 -25.06 -3.33
N ALA A 19 -94.67 -26.41 -3.18
CA ALA A 19 -95.82 -27.27 -3.35
C ALA A 19 -96.85 -27.02 -2.22
N TRP A 20 -96.40 -26.84 -0.97
CA TRP A 20 -97.27 -26.52 0.18
C TRP A 20 -97.94 -25.14 -0.06
N LEU A 21 -97.26 -24.14 -0.50
CA LEU A 21 -97.73 -22.80 -0.74
C LEU A 21 -98.75 -22.77 -1.95
N SER A 22 -98.54 -23.64 -2.95
CA SER A 22 -99.46 -23.80 -4.05
C SER A 22 -100.81 -24.41 -3.60
N ASN A 23 -100.77 -25.32 -2.66
CA ASN A 23 -101.96 -25.99 -2.18
C ASN A 23 -102.76 -25.14 -1.08
N ASN A 24 -102.07 -24.16 -0.50
CA ASN A 24 -102.64 -23.25 0.50
C ASN A 24 -102.44 -21.76 0.09
N PRO A 25 -103.19 -21.30 -0.90
CA PRO A 25 -103.02 -19.92 -1.38
C PRO A 25 -103.61 -18.93 -0.38
N GLY A 26 -102.75 -18.31 0.42
CA GLY A 26 -103.15 -17.22 1.29
C GLY A 26 -103.27 -15.93 0.48
N SER A 27 -104.21 -15.05 0.81
CA SER A 27 -104.35 -13.70 0.18
C SER A 27 -103.79 -12.64 1.11
N VAL A 28 -102.90 -11.81 0.55
CA VAL A 28 -102.38 -10.61 1.20
C VAL A 28 -102.99 -9.38 0.60
N GLN A 29 -103.59 -8.56 1.44
CA GLN A 29 -104.13 -7.24 1.04
C GLN A 29 -103.19 -6.17 1.62
N MET A 30 -102.64 -5.33 0.72
CA MET A 30 -101.83 -4.17 1.10
C MET A 30 -102.47 -2.89 0.57
N GLU A 31 -102.73 -1.96 1.53
CA GLU A 31 -103.18 -0.60 1.14
C GLU A 31 -102.01 0.36 1.36
N TRP A 32 -101.60 1.01 0.26
CA TRP A 32 -100.57 2.05 0.28
C TRP A 32 -100.91 3.22 -0.60
N LEU A 33 -100.97 4.38 -0.03
CA LEU A 33 -101.28 5.64 -0.76
C LEU A 33 -102.62 5.60 -1.59
N GLY A 34 -103.71 4.90 -1.02
CA GLY A 34 -104.99 4.83 -1.72
C GLY A 34 -105.13 3.71 -2.78
N TRP A 35 -104.05 2.98 -3.01
CA TRP A 35 -104.04 1.82 -3.93
C TRP A 35 -104.23 0.54 -3.07
N ARG A 36 -105.21 -0.30 -3.43
CA ARG A 36 -105.44 -1.57 -2.80
C ARG A 36 -104.94 -2.68 -3.74
N VAL A 37 -103.85 -3.37 -3.30
CA VAL A 37 -103.33 -4.49 -4.04
C VAL A 37 -103.66 -5.78 -3.34
N GLN A 38 -104.40 -6.65 -4.01
CA GLN A 38 -104.67 -8.02 -3.54
C GLN A 38 -103.81 -8.97 -4.35
N THR A 39 -103.03 -9.73 -3.59
CA THR A 39 -102.16 -10.73 -4.22
C THR A 39 -102.02 -11.96 -3.39
N SER A 40 -101.53 -13.08 -3.88
CA SER A 40 -101.30 -14.29 -3.12
C SER A 40 -99.98 -14.21 -2.37
N VAL A 41 -99.90 -14.88 -1.22
CA VAL A 41 -98.63 -14.98 -0.41
C VAL A 41 -97.50 -15.47 -1.24
N ALA A 42 -97.73 -16.38 -2.23
CA ALA A 42 -96.73 -16.92 -3.13
C ALA A 42 -96.08 -15.82 -4.03
N VAL A 43 -96.86 -14.85 -4.52
CA VAL A 43 -96.38 -13.75 -5.33
C VAL A 43 -95.51 -12.81 -4.50
N VAL A 44 -95.88 -12.50 -3.31
CA VAL A 44 -95.09 -11.65 -2.39
C VAL A 44 -93.73 -12.30 -2.13
N ILE A 45 -93.71 -13.60 -1.80
CA ILE A 45 -92.47 -14.31 -1.57
C ILE A 45 -91.63 -14.34 -2.84
N ALA A 46 -92.24 -14.61 -4.01
CA ALA A 46 -91.48 -14.57 -5.29
C ALA A 46 -90.84 -13.22 -5.57
N VAL A 47 -91.55 -12.10 -5.30
CA VAL A 47 -91.01 -10.75 -5.45
C VAL A 47 -89.84 -10.52 -4.49
N PHE A 48 -89.95 -10.97 -3.23
CA PHE A 48 -88.84 -10.86 -2.28
C PHE A 48 -87.64 -11.71 -2.70
N VAL A 49 -87.83 -12.95 -3.17
CA VAL A 49 -86.77 -13.84 -3.64
C VAL A 49 -86.07 -13.25 -4.90
N ILE A 50 -86.87 -12.75 -5.84
CA ILE A 50 -86.32 -12.09 -7.03
C ILE A 50 -85.57 -10.82 -6.63
N GLY A 51 -86.15 -9.96 -5.79
CA GLY A 51 -85.50 -8.74 -5.29
C GLY A 51 -84.18 -9.07 -4.58
N TYR A 52 -84.16 -10.12 -3.71
CA TYR A 52 -82.95 -10.56 -3.06
C TYR A 52 -81.93 -11.09 -4.06
N ALA A 53 -82.34 -11.88 -5.06
CA ALA A 53 -81.47 -12.39 -6.08
C ALA A 53 -80.81 -11.26 -6.93
N VAL A 54 -81.62 -10.25 -7.30
CA VAL A 54 -81.15 -9.03 -7.98
C VAL A 54 -80.18 -8.25 -7.10
N PHE A 55 -80.55 -8.00 -5.84
CA PHE A 55 -79.68 -7.33 -4.89
C PHE A 55 -78.36 -8.08 -4.71
N TYR A 56 -78.39 -9.38 -4.56
CA TYR A 56 -77.16 -10.21 -4.38
C TYR A 56 -76.34 -10.18 -5.65
N ALA A 57 -76.92 -10.31 -6.85
CA ALA A 57 -76.20 -10.36 -8.10
C ALA A 57 -75.54 -9.00 -8.44
N PHE A 58 -76.24 -7.89 -8.21
CA PHE A 58 -75.81 -6.58 -8.63
C PHE A 58 -75.05 -5.76 -7.59
N LEU A 59 -75.29 -5.97 -6.30
CA LEU A 59 -74.62 -5.25 -5.22
C LEU A 59 -73.73 -6.13 -4.36
N ALA A 60 -74.27 -7.21 -3.79
CA ALA A 60 -73.51 -7.99 -2.80
C ALA A 60 -72.31 -8.77 -3.44
N LYS A 61 -72.56 -9.46 -4.56
CA LYS A 61 -71.55 -10.23 -5.24
C LYS A 61 -70.38 -9.40 -5.80
N PRO A 62 -70.59 -8.27 -6.51
CA PRO A 62 -69.50 -7.42 -6.96
C PRO A 62 -68.76 -6.76 -5.80
N LEU A 63 -69.42 -6.39 -4.69
CA LEU A 63 -68.81 -5.82 -3.51
C LEU A 63 -67.88 -6.84 -2.80
N LEU A 64 -68.28 -8.10 -2.71
CA LEU A 64 -67.44 -9.19 -2.21
C LEU A 64 -66.24 -9.50 -3.08
N LEU A 65 -66.41 -9.44 -4.44
CA LEU A 65 -65.35 -9.60 -5.38
C LEU A 65 -64.32 -8.44 -5.27
N LEU A 66 -64.80 -7.21 -5.14
CA LEU A 66 -63.97 -6.02 -4.95
C LEU A 66 -63.18 -6.11 -3.66
N LYS A 67 -63.85 -6.50 -2.54
CA LYS A 67 -63.18 -6.75 -1.25
C LYS A 67 -62.08 -7.81 -1.38
N ASN A 68 -62.29 -8.92 -2.05
CA ASN A 68 -61.34 -9.97 -2.23
C ASN A 68 -60.17 -9.51 -3.13
N LYS A 69 -60.43 -8.71 -4.16
CA LYS A 69 -59.42 -8.12 -5.04
C LYS A 69 -58.54 -7.12 -4.27
N ILE A 70 -59.12 -6.23 -3.48
CA ILE A 70 -58.38 -5.30 -2.59
C ILE A 70 -57.51 -6.07 -1.57
N LEU A 71 -58.02 -7.09 -0.91
CA LEU A 71 -57.28 -7.93 -0.01
C LEU A 71 -56.12 -8.68 -0.68
N TYR A 72 -56.32 -9.14 -1.91
CA TYR A 72 -55.28 -9.78 -2.70
C TYR A 72 -54.13 -8.80 -2.99
N TRP A 73 -54.44 -7.56 -3.46
CA TRP A 73 -53.46 -6.52 -3.72
C TRP A 73 -52.73 -6.10 -2.41
N ALA A 74 -53.43 -5.84 -1.35
CA ALA A 74 -52.82 -5.50 -0.06
C ALA A 74 -51.87 -6.62 0.47
N ARG A 75 -52.21 -7.88 0.25
CA ARG A 75 -51.32 -9.00 0.58
C ARG A 75 -50.12 -9.11 -0.34
N ALA A 76 -50.27 -8.72 -1.61
CA ALA A 76 -49.19 -8.69 -2.55
C ALA A 76 -48.17 -7.60 -2.17
N ASP A 77 -48.63 -6.39 -1.83
CA ASP A 77 -47.77 -5.29 -1.37
C ASP A 77 -47.02 -5.65 -0.07
N LEU A 78 -47.70 -6.25 0.92
CA LEU A 78 -47.06 -6.72 2.16
C LEU A 78 -46.00 -7.81 1.88
N ARG A 79 -46.22 -8.67 0.88
CA ARG A 79 -45.22 -9.66 0.48
C ARG A 79 -44.02 -9.00 -0.21
N ALA A 80 -44.29 -8.04 -1.09
CA ALA A 80 -43.23 -7.26 -1.77
C ALA A 80 -42.38 -6.49 -0.76
N GLU A 81 -43.03 -5.83 0.21
CA GLU A 81 -42.34 -5.12 1.29
C GLU A 81 -41.49 -6.06 2.15
N LYS A 82 -42.04 -7.22 2.55
CA LYS A 82 -41.28 -8.24 3.29
C LYS A 82 -40.08 -8.79 2.51
N MET A 83 -40.26 -9.02 1.21
CA MET A 83 -39.15 -9.47 0.34
C MET A 83 -38.09 -8.39 0.19
N ALA A 84 -38.49 -7.13 0.01
CA ALA A 84 -37.59 -6.00 -0.08
C ALA A 84 -36.80 -5.84 1.23
N LYS A 85 -37.47 -5.90 2.37
CA LYS A 85 -36.83 -5.84 3.70
C LYS A 85 -35.86 -7.00 3.91
N ALA A 86 -36.27 -8.23 3.61
CA ALA A 86 -35.40 -9.41 3.71
C ALA A 86 -34.16 -9.31 2.81
N LYS A 87 -34.29 -8.69 1.64
CA LYS A 87 -33.17 -8.41 0.75
C LYS A 87 -32.18 -7.40 1.35
N VAL A 88 -32.71 -6.32 1.93
CA VAL A 88 -31.90 -5.30 2.62
C VAL A 88 -31.21 -5.91 3.86
N ASP A 89 -31.92 -6.66 4.69
CA ASP A 89 -31.37 -7.32 5.87
C ASP A 89 -30.23 -8.29 5.46
N ARG A 90 -30.41 -9.03 4.37
CA ARG A 90 -29.37 -9.92 3.81
C ARG A 90 -28.12 -9.15 3.38
N GLU A 91 -28.29 -7.98 2.76
CA GLU A 91 -27.17 -7.11 2.37
C GLU A 91 -26.44 -6.56 3.61
N ILE A 92 -27.17 -6.10 4.61
CA ILE A 92 -26.58 -5.62 5.87
C ILE A 92 -25.79 -6.71 6.56
N ASP A 93 -26.31 -7.93 6.62
CA ASP A 93 -25.60 -9.10 7.18
C ASP A 93 -24.29 -9.37 6.43
N ARG A 94 -24.30 -9.30 5.10
CA ARG A 94 -23.13 -9.50 4.26
C ARG A 94 -22.06 -8.45 4.54
N TYR A 95 -22.41 -7.16 4.52
CA TYR A 95 -21.46 -6.08 4.81
C TYR A 95 -20.94 -6.15 6.25
N THR A 96 -21.76 -6.59 7.19
CA THR A 96 -21.35 -6.80 8.58
C THR A 96 -20.29 -7.92 8.69
N LEU A 97 -20.48 -9.03 8.00
CA LEU A 97 -19.51 -10.13 7.97
C LEU A 97 -18.21 -9.72 7.26
N LEU A 98 -18.31 -9.01 6.12
CA LEU A 98 -17.15 -8.46 5.42
C LEU A 98 -16.37 -7.49 6.32
N GLY A 99 -17.06 -6.58 7.00
CA GLY A 99 -16.44 -5.64 7.94
C GLY A 99 -15.70 -6.35 9.07
N LYS A 100 -16.31 -7.37 9.68
CA LYS A 100 -15.65 -8.21 10.70
C LYS A 100 -14.43 -8.94 10.14
N GLY A 101 -14.54 -9.48 8.92
CA GLY A 101 -13.45 -10.17 8.25
C GLY A 101 -12.26 -9.24 7.96
N LEU A 102 -12.52 -8.05 7.42
CA LEU A 102 -11.50 -7.03 7.17
C LEU A 102 -10.85 -6.53 8.47
N THR A 103 -11.64 -6.35 9.53
CA THR A 103 -11.13 -5.98 10.85
C THR A 103 -10.19 -7.06 11.40
N ALA A 104 -10.57 -8.33 11.27
CA ALA A 104 -9.72 -9.45 11.67
C ALA A 104 -8.40 -9.49 10.88
N LEU A 105 -8.45 -9.28 9.56
CA LEU A 105 -7.24 -9.18 8.71
C LEU A 105 -6.35 -8.02 9.13
N ALA A 106 -6.92 -6.84 9.39
CA ALA A 106 -6.18 -5.67 9.84
C ALA A 106 -5.52 -5.90 11.22
N ALA A 107 -6.14 -6.72 12.08
CA ALA A 107 -5.58 -7.13 13.36
C ALA A 107 -4.57 -8.30 13.25
N GLY A 108 -4.34 -8.86 12.05
CA GLY A 108 -3.47 -10.02 11.84
C GLY A 108 -4.12 -11.37 12.21
N ASP A 109 -5.41 -11.40 12.57
CA ASP A 109 -6.13 -12.63 12.89
C ASP A 109 -6.65 -13.33 11.63
N VAL A 110 -5.74 -13.99 10.95
CA VAL A 110 -5.99 -14.72 9.69
C VAL A 110 -6.98 -15.88 9.90
N VAL A 111 -7.01 -16.47 11.10
CA VAL A 111 -7.90 -17.60 11.42
C VAL A 111 -9.35 -17.15 11.50
N SER A 112 -9.62 -16.06 12.22
CA SER A 112 -10.99 -15.50 12.32
C SER A 112 -11.45 -14.95 10.96
N ALA A 113 -10.57 -14.30 10.20
CA ALA A 113 -10.86 -13.84 8.84
C ALA A 113 -11.26 -15.02 7.92
N GLY A 114 -10.53 -16.15 8.00
CA GLY A 114 -10.85 -17.35 7.23
C GLY A 114 -12.20 -17.99 7.63
N LYS A 115 -12.61 -17.90 8.90
CA LYS A 115 -13.96 -18.32 9.32
C LYS A 115 -15.04 -17.43 8.71
N MET A 116 -14.84 -16.10 8.77
CA MET A 116 -15.78 -15.13 8.17
C MET A 116 -15.92 -15.34 6.66
N GLN A 117 -14.82 -15.62 5.94
CA GLN A 117 -14.87 -15.96 4.52
C GLN A 117 -15.74 -17.18 4.23
N LYS A 118 -15.59 -18.26 5.01
CA LYS A 118 -16.41 -19.47 4.86
C LYS A 118 -17.89 -19.20 5.12
N ASP A 119 -18.19 -18.36 6.12
CA ASP A 119 -19.56 -17.98 6.45
C ASP A 119 -20.17 -17.13 5.32
N ILE A 120 -19.40 -16.21 4.73
CA ILE A 120 -19.81 -15.40 3.58
C ILE A 120 -20.08 -16.31 2.38
N ALA A 121 -19.14 -17.18 2.03
CA ALA A 121 -19.29 -18.11 0.91
C ALA A 121 -20.50 -19.04 1.06
N LYS A 122 -20.80 -19.49 2.29
CA LYS A 122 -21.96 -20.32 2.57
C LYS A 122 -23.29 -19.58 2.48
N LYS A 123 -23.33 -18.32 2.96
CA LYS A 123 -24.58 -17.55 3.03
C LYS A 123 -24.89 -16.80 1.73
N PHE A 124 -23.88 -16.43 0.95
CA PHE A 124 -23.98 -15.48 -0.19
C PHE A 124 -23.30 -16.01 -1.46
N ALA A 125 -23.43 -17.32 -1.72
CA ALA A 125 -22.79 -18.01 -2.86
C ALA A 125 -23.08 -17.40 -4.23
N ASP A 126 -24.18 -16.66 -4.37
CA ASP A 126 -24.65 -16.09 -5.65
C ASP A 126 -24.00 -14.74 -6.01
N ASP A 127 -23.07 -14.22 -5.20
CA ASP A 127 -22.53 -12.84 -5.34
C ASP A 127 -20.99 -12.80 -5.12
N GLU A 128 -20.25 -13.53 -5.96
CA GLU A 128 -18.80 -13.72 -5.84
C GLU A 128 -17.98 -12.44 -5.99
N VAL A 129 -18.38 -11.52 -6.89
CA VAL A 129 -17.58 -10.35 -7.28
C VAL A 129 -17.30 -9.41 -6.10
N LYS A 130 -18.26 -9.25 -5.19
CA LYS A 130 -18.12 -8.31 -4.06
C LYS A 130 -17.18 -8.78 -2.94
N THR A 131 -16.77 -10.05 -2.96
CA THR A 131 -15.85 -10.61 -1.95
C THR A 131 -14.41 -10.70 -2.42
N PHE A 132 -14.12 -10.54 -3.71
CA PHE A 132 -12.78 -10.72 -4.27
C PHE A 132 -11.69 -9.88 -3.60
N VAL A 133 -12.00 -8.65 -3.15
CA VAL A 133 -11.04 -7.82 -2.41
C VAL A 133 -10.63 -8.47 -1.09
N PHE A 134 -11.61 -8.93 -0.33
CA PHE A 134 -11.39 -9.61 0.94
C PHE A 134 -10.68 -10.95 0.75
N ASP A 135 -11.12 -11.73 -0.23
CA ASP A 135 -10.57 -13.05 -0.55
C ASP A 135 -9.11 -12.95 -1.03
N ALA A 136 -8.78 -11.92 -1.83
CA ALA A 136 -7.42 -11.66 -2.29
C ALA A 136 -6.48 -11.31 -1.12
N GLN A 137 -6.91 -10.41 -0.25
CA GLN A 137 -6.15 -10.02 0.94
C GLN A 137 -5.99 -11.18 1.94
N LEU A 138 -7.04 -12.00 2.11
CA LEU A 138 -6.97 -13.19 2.96
C LEU A 138 -6.01 -14.24 2.37
N ALA A 139 -6.08 -14.49 1.07
CA ALA A 139 -5.17 -15.42 0.39
C ALA A 139 -3.71 -14.99 0.54
N GLU A 140 -3.46 -13.67 0.44
CA GLU A 140 -2.13 -13.10 0.67
C GLU A 140 -1.68 -13.28 2.12
N ALA A 141 -2.53 -12.97 3.11
CA ALA A 141 -2.24 -13.18 4.52
C ALA A 141 -2.00 -14.66 4.89
N GLN A 142 -2.57 -15.58 4.12
CA GLN A 142 -2.35 -17.03 4.22
C GLN A 142 -1.11 -17.51 3.46
N ASN A 143 -0.32 -16.61 2.85
CA ASN A 143 0.81 -16.93 1.97
C ASN A 143 0.41 -17.79 0.75
N ASN A 144 -0.86 -17.78 0.36
CA ASN A 144 -1.32 -18.46 -0.86
C ASN A 144 -1.21 -17.53 -2.07
N THR A 145 0.03 -17.35 -2.52
CA THR A 145 0.39 -16.40 -3.58
C THR A 145 -0.32 -16.69 -4.90
N ALA A 146 -0.49 -17.98 -5.25
CA ALA A 146 -1.15 -18.37 -6.49
C ALA A 146 -2.62 -17.91 -6.52
N LYS A 147 -3.36 -18.19 -5.43
CA LYS A 147 -4.75 -17.78 -5.29
C LYS A 147 -4.89 -16.25 -5.19
N ALA A 148 -3.99 -15.58 -4.45
CA ALA A 148 -3.99 -14.14 -4.37
C ALA A 148 -3.76 -13.48 -5.74
N MET A 149 -2.81 -14.02 -6.54
CA MET A 149 -2.54 -13.54 -7.89
C MET A 149 -3.74 -13.70 -8.83
N GLU A 150 -4.44 -14.85 -8.78
CA GLU A 150 -5.67 -15.08 -9.55
C GLU A 150 -6.75 -14.06 -9.20
N LEU A 151 -6.99 -13.84 -7.89
CA LEU A 151 -8.03 -12.93 -7.42
C LEU A 151 -7.70 -11.46 -7.72
N TYR A 152 -6.44 -11.05 -7.57
CA TYR A 152 -6.01 -9.72 -8.00
C TYR A 152 -6.08 -9.56 -9.53
N GLY A 153 -5.89 -10.65 -10.31
CA GLY A 153 -6.14 -10.67 -11.75
C GLY A 153 -7.58 -10.33 -12.08
N LYS A 154 -8.54 -11.01 -11.45
CA LYS A 154 -9.99 -10.75 -11.62
C LYS A 154 -10.36 -9.32 -11.22
N LEU A 155 -9.80 -8.81 -10.12
CA LEU A 155 -10.01 -7.41 -9.70
C LEU A 155 -9.43 -6.41 -10.70
N ALA A 156 -8.37 -6.76 -11.41
CA ALA A 156 -7.76 -5.91 -12.42
C ALA A 156 -8.57 -5.82 -13.74
N GLU A 157 -9.45 -6.78 -14.00
CA GLU A 157 -10.35 -6.79 -15.18
C GLU A 157 -11.54 -5.84 -15.00
N GLU A 158 -12.00 -5.61 -13.77
CA GLU A 158 -13.15 -4.77 -13.47
C GLU A 158 -12.73 -3.29 -13.32
N PRO A 159 -13.37 -2.34 -14.03
CA PRO A 159 -12.98 -0.93 -14.02
C PRO A 159 -12.91 -0.31 -12.60
N GLU A 160 -13.88 -0.65 -11.74
CA GLU A 160 -13.99 -0.09 -10.37
C GLU A 160 -12.88 -0.56 -9.44
N THR A 161 -12.37 -1.78 -9.64
CA THR A 161 -11.36 -2.41 -8.77
C THR A 161 -10.00 -2.56 -9.45
N ARG A 162 -9.88 -2.12 -10.71
CA ARG A 162 -8.68 -2.29 -11.55
C ARG A 162 -7.40 -1.82 -10.87
N LEU A 163 -7.40 -0.62 -10.31
CA LEU A 163 -6.22 -0.06 -9.63
C LEU A 163 -5.80 -0.89 -8.41
N LEU A 164 -6.78 -1.39 -7.65
CA LEU A 164 -6.51 -2.25 -6.51
C LEU A 164 -5.95 -3.62 -6.95
N GLY A 165 -6.55 -4.21 -7.97
CA GLY A 165 -6.09 -5.46 -8.56
C GLY A 165 -4.67 -5.36 -9.10
N MET A 166 -4.39 -4.31 -9.88
CA MET A 166 -3.05 -4.05 -10.42
C MET A 166 -2.01 -3.82 -9.32
N ARG A 167 -2.35 -3.05 -8.28
CA ARG A 167 -1.46 -2.82 -7.14
C ARG A 167 -1.11 -4.11 -6.41
N GLY A 168 -2.11 -4.96 -6.15
CA GLY A 168 -1.89 -6.28 -5.55
C GLY A 168 -1.02 -7.19 -6.40
N LYS A 169 -1.29 -7.23 -7.71
CA LYS A 169 -0.51 -8.00 -8.69
C LYS A 169 0.95 -7.55 -8.76
N ILE A 170 1.19 -6.25 -8.87
CA ILE A 170 2.54 -5.66 -8.91
C ILE A 170 3.33 -6.03 -7.65
N ARG A 171 2.72 -5.84 -6.47
CA ARG A 171 3.33 -6.19 -5.19
C ARG A 171 3.70 -7.68 -5.10
N LEU A 172 2.79 -8.58 -5.50
CA LEU A 172 3.05 -10.02 -5.48
C LEU A 172 4.13 -10.43 -6.48
N LEU A 173 4.17 -9.82 -7.67
CA LEU A 173 5.23 -10.07 -8.65
C LEU A 173 6.59 -9.66 -8.11
N ARG A 174 6.68 -8.50 -7.44
CA ARG A 174 7.91 -8.03 -6.80
C ARG A 174 8.37 -8.98 -5.69
N LEU A 175 7.46 -9.40 -4.80
CA LEU A 175 7.76 -10.34 -3.72
C LEU A 175 8.19 -11.73 -4.22
N ASN A 176 7.68 -12.15 -5.37
CA ASN A 176 8.03 -13.45 -5.99
C ASN A 176 9.29 -13.39 -6.85
N GLY A 177 10.07 -12.29 -6.80
CA GLY A 177 11.31 -12.17 -7.56
C GLY A 177 11.10 -12.05 -9.08
N ALA A 178 9.97 -11.47 -9.50
CA ALA A 178 9.67 -11.18 -10.90
C ALA A 178 9.52 -9.67 -11.15
N PRO A 179 10.56 -8.84 -10.87
CA PRO A 179 10.48 -7.38 -10.96
C PRO A 179 10.21 -6.90 -12.39
N GLU A 180 10.71 -7.61 -13.40
CA GLU A 180 10.48 -7.30 -14.82
C GLU A 180 8.98 -7.31 -15.19
N LYS A 181 8.24 -8.35 -14.71
CA LYS A 181 6.79 -8.43 -14.91
C LYS A 181 6.03 -7.39 -14.08
N ALA A 182 6.53 -7.08 -12.89
CA ALA A 182 5.98 -6.01 -12.06
C ALA A 182 6.13 -4.66 -12.74
N LEU A 183 7.30 -4.40 -13.34
CA LEU A 183 7.57 -3.18 -14.10
C LEU A 183 6.65 -3.05 -15.31
N GLN A 184 6.46 -4.12 -16.08
CA GLN A 184 5.54 -4.12 -17.22
C GLN A 184 4.12 -3.74 -16.80
N ALA A 185 3.63 -4.29 -15.69
CA ALA A 185 2.32 -3.95 -15.15
C ALA A 185 2.24 -2.50 -14.63
N CYS A 186 3.33 -1.96 -14.07
CA CYS A 186 3.44 -0.54 -13.69
C CYS A 186 3.45 0.39 -14.90
N GLU A 187 4.17 0.05 -15.97
CA GLU A 187 4.27 0.85 -17.18
C GLU A 187 2.91 0.99 -17.88
N GLU A 188 2.06 -0.05 -17.82
CA GLU A 188 0.68 0.03 -18.29
C GLU A 188 -0.12 1.12 -17.58
N LEU A 189 -0.04 1.16 -16.24
CA LEU A 189 -0.71 2.21 -15.44
C LEU A 189 -0.05 3.59 -15.59
N LEU A 190 1.27 3.63 -15.77
CA LEU A 190 2.03 4.87 -15.96
C LEU A 190 1.69 5.56 -17.31
N GLY A 191 1.21 4.79 -18.29
CA GLY A 191 0.74 5.26 -19.59
C GLY A 191 -0.65 5.93 -19.54
N GLU A 192 -1.38 5.82 -18.45
CA GLU A 192 -2.69 6.46 -18.28
C GLU A 192 -2.56 8.00 -18.24
N LYS A 193 -3.64 8.69 -18.61
CA LYS A 193 -3.67 10.15 -18.66
C LYS A 193 -3.34 10.81 -17.31
N ASN A 194 -3.80 10.20 -16.21
CA ASN A 194 -3.58 10.66 -14.84
C ASN A 194 -3.11 9.48 -13.98
N PRO A 195 -1.82 9.10 -14.05
CA PRO A 195 -1.32 7.99 -13.26
C PRO A 195 -1.39 8.31 -11.76
N MET A 196 -1.66 7.30 -10.95
CA MET A 196 -1.69 7.47 -9.49
C MET A 196 -0.27 7.73 -8.95
N PRO A 197 -0.12 8.57 -7.89
CA PRO A 197 1.17 8.86 -7.28
C PRO A 197 2.00 7.63 -6.94
N TRP A 198 1.38 6.62 -6.34
CA TRP A 198 2.07 5.37 -5.99
C TRP A 198 2.61 4.61 -7.21
N THR A 199 1.91 4.68 -8.36
CA THR A 199 2.36 4.03 -9.59
C THR A 199 3.65 4.65 -10.11
N VAL A 200 3.76 5.98 -10.02
CA VAL A 200 4.98 6.70 -10.44
C VAL A 200 6.17 6.33 -9.55
N SER A 201 5.95 6.26 -8.22
CA SER A 201 6.99 5.87 -7.27
C SER A 201 7.42 4.41 -7.47
N GLU A 202 6.47 3.49 -7.61
CA GLU A 202 6.75 2.06 -7.80
C GLU A 202 7.44 1.80 -9.15
N ALA A 203 6.99 2.46 -10.23
CA ALA A 203 7.63 2.37 -11.54
C ALA A 203 9.07 2.85 -11.50
N PHE A 204 9.33 3.96 -10.81
CA PHE A 204 10.67 4.48 -10.63
C PHE A 204 11.59 3.47 -9.92
N GLU A 205 11.14 2.91 -8.81
CA GLU A 205 11.91 1.91 -8.06
C GLU A 205 12.20 0.65 -8.90
N LEU A 206 11.20 0.16 -9.64
CA LEU A 206 11.37 -1.00 -10.51
C LEU A 206 12.27 -0.71 -11.70
N GLN A 207 12.19 0.48 -12.30
CA GLN A 207 13.08 0.91 -13.39
C GLN A 207 14.54 1.00 -12.93
N VAL A 208 14.77 1.47 -11.71
CA VAL A 208 16.10 1.48 -11.10
C VAL A 208 16.61 0.05 -10.87
N LEU A 209 15.78 -0.83 -10.34
CA LEU A 209 16.12 -2.23 -10.07
C LEU A 209 16.47 -2.97 -11.38
N GLU A 210 15.72 -2.69 -12.46
CA GLU A 210 15.94 -3.25 -13.80
C GLU A 210 16.95 -2.44 -14.63
N LYS A 211 17.62 -1.47 -14.01
CA LYS A 211 18.68 -0.65 -14.64
C LYS A 211 18.24 0.11 -15.90
N GLN A 212 16.96 0.47 -15.96
CA GLN A 212 16.38 1.24 -17.06
C GLN A 212 16.53 2.75 -16.81
N TRP A 213 17.76 3.26 -16.82
CA TRP A 213 18.14 4.60 -16.35
C TRP A 213 17.43 5.74 -17.07
N GLU A 214 17.27 5.64 -18.38
CA GLU A 214 16.57 6.66 -19.17
C GLU A 214 15.09 6.76 -18.78
N LYS A 215 14.44 5.60 -18.60
CA LYS A 215 13.04 5.56 -18.14
C LYS A 215 12.92 6.05 -16.71
N ALA A 216 13.83 5.68 -15.83
CA ALA A 216 13.86 6.15 -14.45
C ALA A 216 13.95 7.69 -14.38
N THR A 217 14.83 8.28 -15.18
CA THR A 217 14.96 9.74 -15.29
C THR A 217 13.67 10.39 -15.81
N ALA A 218 13.06 9.82 -16.86
CA ALA A 218 11.79 10.31 -17.39
C ALA A 218 10.64 10.19 -16.36
N THR A 219 10.66 9.14 -15.55
CA THR A 219 9.67 8.94 -14.47
C THR A 219 9.88 9.95 -13.33
N LEU A 220 11.12 10.30 -12.97
CA LEU A 220 11.41 11.39 -12.03
C LEU A 220 10.89 12.75 -12.51
N GLU A 221 10.94 13.02 -13.82
CA GLU A 221 10.34 14.24 -14.35
C GLU A 221 8.81 14.24 -14.25
N LYS A 222 8.15 13.08 -14.37
CA LYS A 222 6.72 12.95 -14.07
C LYS A 222 6.46 13.19 -12.58
N ALA A 223 7.26 12.57 -11.71
CA ALA A 223 7.16 12.75 -10.25
C ALA A 223 7.32 14.24 -9.85
N ARG A 224 8.24 14.96 -10.51
CA ARG A 224 8.45 16.40 -10.32
C ARG A 224 7.20 17.21 -10.69
N LYS A 225 6.58 16.92 -11.84
CA LYS A 225 5.35 17.60 -12.29
C LYS A 225 4.16 17.34 -11.36
N MET A 226 4.14 16.18 -10.70
CA MET A 226 3.11 15.79 -9.74
C MET A 226 3.42 16.23 -8.30
N GLU A 227 4.56 16.89 -8.08
CA GLU A 227 5.02 17.32 -6.75
C GLU A 227 5.10 16.18 -5.71
N LEU A 228 5.47 14.97 -6.17
CA LEU A 228 5.53 13.77 -5.30
C LEU A 228 6.67 13.83 -4.28
N PHE A 229 7.76 14.53 -4.61
CA PHE A 229 8.93 14.69 -3.77
C PHE A 229 9.32 16.17 -3.69
N ASP A 230 9.92 16.56 -2.59
CA ASP A 230 10.52 17.90 -2.48
C ASP A 230 11.72 18.05 -3.43
N LYS A 231 12.10 19.30 -3.70
CA LYS A 231 13.17 19.62 -4.66
C LYS A 231 14.52 19.01 -4.30
N LYS A 232 14.82 18.87 -3.00
CA LYS A 232 16.09 18.32 -2.53
C LYS A 232 16.12 16.82 -2.78
N THR A 233 15.05 16.12 -2.43
CA THR A 233 14.91 14.67 -2.68
C THR A 233 14.96 14.36 -4.19
N LEU A 234 14.26 15.12 -5.03
CA LEU A 234 14.32 14.94 -6.49
C LEU A 234 15.73 15.09 -7.05
N LYS A 235 16.48 16.12 -6.62
CA LYS A 235 17.88 16.32 -7.02
C LYS A 235 18.75 15.13 -6.58
N HIS A 236 18.57 14.69 -5.34
CA HIS A 236 19.33 13.57 -4.80
C HIS A 236 19.07 12.26 -5.55
N LEU A 237 17.80 11.94 -5.84
CA LEU A 237 17.42 10.76 -6.62
C LEU A 237 17.95 10.85 -8.05
N LYS A 238 17.85 12.02 -8.71
CA LYS A 238 18.39 12.20 -10.06
C LYS A 238 19.91 12.02 -10.08
N ALA A 239 20.62 12.64 -9.14
CA ALA A 239 22.07 12.49 -9.04
C ALA A 239 22.49 11.03 -8.77
N SER A 240 21.72 10.31 -7.96
CA SER A 240 21.95 8.89 -7.68
C SER A 240 21.75 8.01 -8.93
N VAL A 241 20.71 8.28 -9.74
CA VAL A 241 20.49 7.57 -11.02
C VAL A 241 21.65 7.82 -11.99
N LEU A 242 22.09 9.08 -12.13
CA LEU A 242 23.23 9.44 -13.00
C LEU A 242 24.52 8.75 -12.56
N LEU A 243 24.75 8.68 -11.25
CA LEU A 243 25.93 8.01 -10.70
C LEU A 243 25.91 6.50 -11.01
N GLU A 244 24.77 5.82 -10.80
CA GLU A 244 24.65 4.39 -11.14
C GLU A 244 24.82 4.16 -12.65
N GLN A 245 24.18 4.96 -13.48
CA GLN A 245 24.36 4.89 -14.92
C GLN A 245 25.83 5.03 -15.33
N SER A 246 26.61 5.86 -14.61
CA SER A 246 28.02 6.04 -14.84
C SER A 246 28.87 4.80 -14.52
N THR A 247 28.43 3.97 -13.57
CA THR A 247 29.17 2.74 -13.20
C THR A 247 29.02 1.63 -14.24
N GLU A 248 27.93 1.64 -14.99
CA GLU A 248 27.63 0.62 -16.01
C GLU A 248 28.12 1.00 -17.38
N THR A 249 28.42 2.29 -17.59
CA THR A 249 28.92 2.79 -18.88
C THR A 249 30.39 2.41 -19.11
N THR A 250 30.69 1.79 -20.24
CA THR A 250 32.05 1.44 -20.66
C THR A 250 32.76 2.59 -21.33
N ASP A 251 32.04 3.56 -21.87
CA ASP A 251 32.61 4.77 -22.49
C ASP A 251 33.08 5.75 -21.41
N ALA A 252 34.40 5.97 -21.35
CA ALA A 252 35.02 6.86 -20.39
C ALA A 252 34.53 8.32 -20.46
N ALA A 253 34.26 8.83 -21.68
CA ALA A 253 33.78 10.19 -21.86
C ALA A 253 32.33 10.35 -21.38
N GLN A 254 31.48 9.34 -21.62
CA GLN A 254 30.12 9.32 -21.13
C GLN A 254 30.10 9.14 -19.61
N LYS A 255 30.92 8.24 -19.05
CA LYS A 255 31.05 8.06 -17.59
C LYS A 255 31.39 9.38 -16.91
N GLU A 256 32.39 10.05 -17.41
CA GLU A 256 32.81 11.34 -16.88
C GLU A 256 31.69 12.37 -16.92
N ARG A 257 30.99 12.50 -18.05
CA ARG A 257 29.86 13.44 -18.18
C ARG A 257 28.78 13.16 -17.17
N LEU A 258 28.41 11.89 -17.01
CA LEU A 258 27.37 11.48 -16.05
C LEU A 258 27.75 11.78 -14.58
N VAL A 259 29.00 11.53 -14.21
CA VAL A 259 29.51 11.82 -12.85
C VAL A 259 29.49 13.33 -12.57
N PHE A 260 29.96 14.17 -13.52
CA PHE A 260 29.92 15.61 -13.31
C PHE A 260 28.50 16.17 -13.32
N GLU A 261 27.59 15.65 -14.15
CA GLU A 261 26.16 16.02 -14.11
C GLU A 261 25.52 15.62 -12.78
N ALA A 262 25.91 14.48 -12.21
CA ALA A 262 25.45 14.07 -10.89
C ALA A 262 25.88 15.09 -9.81
N VAL A 263 27.15 15.53 -9.81
CA VAL A 263 27.65 16.54 -8.86
C VAL A 263 27.00 17.91 -9.08
N GLU A 264 26.73 18.32 -10.32
CA GLU A 264 26.02 19.56 -10.60
C GLU A 264 24.55 19.50 -10.13
N THR A 265 23.95 18.33 -10.21
CA THR A 265 22.56 18.11 -9.78
C THR A 265 22.45 18.13 -8.26
N ASP A 266 23.36 17.42 -7.55
CA ASP A 266 23.43 17.36 -6.09
C ASP A 266 24.88 17.24 -5.60
N ASP A 267 25.46 18.35 -5.21
CA ASP A 267 26.81 18.44 -4.65
C ASP A 267 26.94 17.92 -3.20
N SER A 268 25.84 17.53 -2.60
CA SER A 268 25.80 16.87 -1.29
C SER A 268 25.88 15.33 -1.38
N LEU A 269 25.74 14.74 -2.58
CA LEU A 269 25.92 13.31 -2.81
C LEU A 269 27.40 12.94 -2.73
N ILE A 270 27.82 12.48 -1.56
CA ILE A 270 29.23 12.22 -1.22
C ILE A 270 29.92 11.37 -2.28
N GLN A 271 29.32 10.24 -2.65
CA GLN A 271 29.92 9.31 -3.60
C GLN A 271 30.13 9.92 -5.00
N ALA A 272 29.19 10.76 -5.46
CA ALA A 272 29.36 11.45 -6.74
C ALA A 272 30.56 12.41 -6.70
N VAL A 273 30.71 13.16 -5.61
CA VAL A 273 31.84 14.09 -5.42
C VAL A 273 33.16 13.34 -5.29
N LEU A 274 33.19 12.21 -4.55
CA LEU A 274 34.38 11.36 -4.45
C LEU A 274 34.80 10.81 -5.80
N THR A 275 33.84 10.31 -6.59
CA THR A 275 34.09 9.78 -7.93
C THR A 275 34.59 10.89 -8.90
N ALA A 276 33.97 12.07 -8.83
CA ALA A 276 34.39 13.24 -9.62
C ALA A 276 35.80 13.71 -9.26
N ALA A 277 36.15 13.71 -7.98
CA ALA A 277 37.48 14.06 -7.51
C ALA A 277 38.54 13.06 -7.99
N ALA A 278 38.22 11.74 -7.96
CA ALA A 278 39.09 10.70 -8.50
C ALA A 278 39.33 10.89 -10.03
N LEU A 279 38.27 11.15 -10.82
CA LEU A 279 38.37 11.40 -12.25
C LEU A 279 39.23 12.66 -12.57
N ASN A 280 39.07 13.73 -11.77
CA ASN A 280 39.92 14.92 -11.90
C ASN A 280 41.36 14.62 -11.56
N ALA A 281 41.63 13.77 -10.56
CA ALA A 281 42.97 13.37 -10.17
C ALA A 281 43.65 12.53 -11.27
N GLU A 282 42.96 11.57 -11.88
CA GLU A 282 43.41 10.77 -13.01
C GLU A 282 43.80 11.64 -14.21
N LYS A 283 43.15 12.78 -14.42
CA LYS A 283 43.49 13.76 -15.45
C LYS A 283 44.62 14.72 -15.07
N GLY A 284 45.16 14.58 -13.87
CA GLY A 284 46.17 15.50 -13.37
C GLY A 284 45.62 16.84 -12.85
N GLU A 285 44.27 16.99 -12.76
CA GLU A 285 43.60 18.20 -12.28
C GLU A 285 43.51 18.24 -10.76
N ILE A 286 44.60 17.98 -10.07
CA ILE A 286 44.67 17.80 -8.59
C ILE A 286 44.05 18.98 -7.84
N ARG A 287 44.27 20.23 -8.36
CA ARG A 287 43.69 21.42 -7.68
C ARG A 287 42.19 21.44 -7.71
N LYS A 288 41.55 20.95 -8.77
CA LYS A 288 40.07 20.86 -8.84
C LYS A 288 39.54 19.78 -7.90
N ALA A 289 40.17 18.59 -7.91
CA ALA A 289 39.86 17.51 -7.02
C ALA A 289 39.92 17.96 -5.52
N ARG A 290 41.02 18.60 -5.16
CA ARG A 290 41.22 19.15 -3.80
C ARG A 290 40.12 20.13 -3.42
N LYS A 291 39.81 21.08 -4.30
CA LYS A 291 38.71 22.05 -4.05
C LYS A 291 37.34 21.38 -3.85
N GLN A 292 37.02 20.34 -4.60
CA GLN A 292 35.80 19.57 -4.46
C GLN A 292 35.75 18.88 -3.09
N LEU A 293 36.83 18.21 -2.69
CA LEU A 293 36.90 17.52 -1.39
C LEU A 293 36.86 18.47 -0.21
N CYS A 294 37.52 19.63 -0.30
CA CYS A 294 37.45 20.69 0.72
C CYS A 294 36.01 21.23 0.87
N LYS A 295 35.33 21.48 -0.25
CA LYS A 295 33.91 21.88 -0.22
C LYS A 295 33.02 20.82 0.42
N LEU A 296 33.27 19.54 0.12
CA LEU A 296 32.51 18.43 0.70
C LEU A 296 32.78 18.30 2.20
N TRP A 297 34.06 18.45 2.65
CA TRP A 297 34.42 18.41 4.07
C TRP A 297 33.66 19.42 4.90
N LYS A 298 33.39 20.60 4.35
CA LYS A 298 32.63 21.62 5.04
C LYS A 298 31.23 21.17 5.46
N THR A 299 30.56 20.32 4.67
CA THR A 299 29.19 19.89 4.86
C THR A 299 29.05 18.47 5.39
N ALA A 300 29.97 17.58 4.99
CA ALA A 300 29.95 16.17 5.30
C ALA A 300 31.37 15.63 5.63
N PRO A 301 31.98 16.06 6.73
CA PRO A 301 33.29 15.55 7.14
C PRO A 301 33.19 14.07 7.49
N CYS A 302 33.90 13.23 6.74
CA CYS A 302 33.88 11.79 6.94
C CYS A 302 35.20 11.13 6.50
N TRP A 303 35.39 9.89 6.97
CA TRP A 303 36.63 9.16 6.70
C TRP A 303 36.88 8.94 5.20
N ALA A 304 35.85 8.67 4.40
CA ALA A 304 35.98 8.49 2.96
C ALA A 304 36.50 9.74 2.22
N VAL A 305 36.10 10.94 2.66
CA VAL A 305 36.63 12.20 2.10
C VAL A 305 38.11 12.39 2.45
N TYR A 306 38.51 12.04 3.68
CA TYR A 306 39.89 12.06 4.10
C TYR A 306 40.76 11.09 3.27
N GLU A 307 40.34 9.84 3.10
CA GLU A 307 41.03 8.86 2.27
C GLU A 307 41.18 9.36 0.82
N ALA A 308 40.12 9.89 0.24
CA ALA A 308 40.16 10.46 -1.10
C ALA A 308 41.12 11.66 -1.18
N PHE A 309 41.15 12.51 -0.14
CA PHE A 309 42.08 13.65 -0.10
C PHE A 309 43.56 13.21 -0.05
N GLN A 310 43.88 12.18 0.76
CA GLN A 310 45.23 11.60 0.82
C GLN A 310 45.62 10.95 -0.51
N ALA A 311 44.69 10.29 -1.17
CA ALA A 311 44.96 9.65 -2.49
C ALA A 311 45.27 10.64 -3.59
N LEU A 312 45.02 11.94 -3.46
CA LEU A 312 45.36 12.95 -4.45
C LEU A 312 46.86 13.12 -4.65
N THR A 313 47.66 12.89 -3.62
CA THR A 313 49.10 13.13 -3.62
C THR A 313 49.86 12.03 -2.87
N PRO A 314 49.82 10.77 -3.36
CA PRO A 314 50.42 9.63 -2.66
C PRO A 314 51.94 9.71 -2.50
N GLU A 315 52.59 10.42 -3.39
CA GLU A 315 54.05 10.57 -3.44
C GLU A 315 54.59 11.63 -2.45
N LYS A 316 53.70 12.41 -1.78
CA LYS A 316 54.14 13.44 -0.86
C LYS A 316 54.77 12.89 0.40
N PRO A 317 55.84 13.51 0.91
CA PRO A 317 56.41 13.18 2.21
C PRO A 317 55.33 13.31 3.31
N ALA A 318 55.26 12.35 4.23
CA ALA A 318 54.22 12.28 5.23
C ALA A 318 54.09 13.55 6.11
N LEU A 319 55.18 14.25 6.36
CA LEU A 319 55.18 15.51 7.10
C LEU A 319 54.50 16.66 6.35
N GLU A 320 54.72 16.74 4.99
CA GLU A 320 54.02 17.69 4.17
C GLU A 320 52.55 17.35 4.02
N ALA A 321 52.20 16.06 3.97
CA ALA A 321 50.81 15.60 3.95
C ALA A 321 50.03 16.03 5.23
N VAL A 322 50.68 16.04 6.40
CA VAL A 322 50.05 16.59 7.64
C VAL A 322 49.76 18.09 7.51
N THR A 323 50.66 18.85 6.89
CA THR A 323 50.46 20.29 6.68
C THR A 323 49.33 20.54 5.70
N ASP A 324 49.32 19.80 4.56
CA ASP A 324 48.25 19.86 3.58
C ASP A 324 46.88 19.50 4.11
N LEU A 325 46.84 18.53 5.05
CA LEU A 325 45.59 18.11 5.70
C LEU A 325 44.98 19.26 6.49
N GLN A 326 45.77 20.16 7.06
CA GLN A 326 45.26 21.32 7.82
C GLN A 326 44.33 22.17 6.96
N ASP A 327 44.61 22.35 5.65
CA ASP A 327 43.72 23.07 4.75
C ASP A 327 42.33 22.42 4.61
N LEU A 328 42.28 21.07 4.63
CA LEU A 328 41.01 20.35 4.60
C LEU A 328 40.25 20.56 5.92
N LEU A 329 40.94 20.42 7.07
CA LEU A 329 40.32 20.51 8.39
C LEU A 329 39.86 21.94 8.71
N ASP A 330 40.51 22.96 8.20
CA ASP A 330 40.13 24.36 8.39
C ASP A 330 38.77 24.72 7.74
N GLU A 331 38.28 23.91 6.78
CA GLU A 331 36.95 24.08 6.20
C GLU A 331 35.82 23.75 7.18
N ASN A 332 36.09 22.89 8.19
CA ASN A 332 35.14 22.55 9.24
C ASN A 332 35.89 22.23 10.56
N LYS A 333 36.27 23.27 11.30
CA LYS A 333 37.10 23.17 12.49
C LYS A 333 36.48 22.40 13.64
N ASP A 334 35.15 22.40 13.70
CA ASP A 334 34.38 21.78 14.80
C ASP A 334 34.02 20.29 14.54
N ALA A 335 34.43 19.74 13.40
CA ALA A 335 34.13 18.34 13.11
C ALA A 335 34.87 17.40 14.07
N GLU A 336 34.13 16.54 14.78
CA GLU A 336 34.69 15.58 15.74
C GLU A 336 35.76 14.67 15.11
N ILE A 337 35.60 14.31 13.83
CA ILE A 337 36.50 13.44 13.11
C ILE A 337 37.87 14.07 12.84
N ASN A 338 38.02 15.40 12.95
CA ASN A 338 39.27 16.10 12.71
C ASN A 338 40.42 15.57 13.55
N ALA A 339 40.16 15.29 14.83
CA ALA A 339 41.17 14.72 15.73
C ALA A 339 41.62 13.34 15.26
N LEU A 340 40.71 12.50 14.78
CA LEU A 340 41.01 11.15 14.33
C LEU A 340 41.81 11.14 13.02
N VAL A 341 41.42 11.94 12.02
CA VAL A 341 42.13 12.00 10.72
C VAL A 341 43.49 12.67 10.86
N MET A 342 43.62 13.68 11.73
CA MET A 342 44.91 14.31 12.01
C MET A 342 45.84 13.35 12.77
N ALA A 343 45.27 12.49 13.67
CA ALA A 343 46.03 11.47 14.35
C ALA A 343 46.57 10.43 13.36
N ASP A 344 45.78 9.94 12.42
CA ASP A 344 46.21 9.01 11.37
C ASP A 344 47.34 9.60 10.51
N ALA A 345 47.21 10.83 10.05
CA ALA A 345 48.23 11.51 9.28
C ALA A 345 49.52 11.71 10.13
N SER A 346 49.37 12.05 11.40
CA SER A 346 50.52 12.19 12.32
C SER A 346 51.22 10.86 12.56
N LEU A 347 50.48 9.74 12.64
CA LEU A 347 51.06 8.38 12.73
C LEU A 347 51.90 8.05 11.49
N LYS A 348 51.36 8.27 10.30
CA LYS A 348 52.09 8.07 9.03
C LYS A 348 53.36 8.90 8.96
N ALA A 349 53.31 10.08 9.57
CA ALA A 349 54.49 10.98 9.66
C ALA A 349 55.41 10.65 10.87
N ARG A 350 55.13 9.58 11.64
CA ARG A 350 55.87 9.19 12.83
C ARG A 350 55.87 10.24 13.96
N LEU A 351 54.89 11.09 14.00
CA LEU A 351 54.70 12.11 15.04
C LEU A 351 53.90 11.52 16.21
N TRP A 352 54.47 10.49 16.85
CA TRP A 352 53.82 9.65 17.86
C TRP A 352 53.18 10.42 19.02
N GLY A 353 53.88 11.48 19.51
CA GLY A 353 53.39 12.30 20.62
C GLY A 353 52.15 13.11 20.26
N GLN A 354 52.15 13.70 19.07
CA GLN A 354 51.00 14.46 18.53
C GLN A 354 49.83 13.52 18.29
N ALA A 355 50.03 12.39 17.64
CA ALA A 355 49.02 11.39 17.37
C ALA A 355 48.37 10.90 18.67
N LYS A 356 49.18 10.56 19.67
CA LYS A 356 48.70 10.11 21.00
C LYS A 356 47.76 11.15 21.63
N GLY A 357 48.20 12.40 21.71
CA GLY A 357 47.41 13.46 22.36
C GLY A 357 46.07 13.73 21.67
N LEU A 358 46.02 13.56 20.32
CA LEU A 358 44.76 13.69 19.53
C LEU A 358 43.84 12.50 19.78
N LEU A 359 44.37 11.27 19.81
CA LEU A 359 43.60 10.06 20.07
C LEU A 359 43.04 10.00 21.48
N GLU A 360 43.81 10.45 22.49
CA GLU A 360 43.32 10.54 23.87
C GLU A 360 42.11 11.45 23.97
N LYS A 361 42.15 12.62 23.32
CA LYS A 361 40.99 13.54 23.24
C LYS A 361 39.82 12.92 22.53
N TYR A 362 40.05 12.21 21.41
CA TYR A 362 38.98 11.58 20.63
C TYR A 362 38.35 10.42 21.41
N LEU A 363 39.16 9.56 22.06
CA LEU A 363 38.68 8.43 22.86
C LEU A 363 37.96 8.87 24.14
N ALA A 364 38.22 10.07 24.64
CA ALA A 364 37.46 10.64 25.76
C ALA A 364 35.98 10.88 25.38
N VAL A 365 35.70 11.15 24.11
CA VAL A 365 34.34 11.36 23.57
C VAL A 365 33.77 10.05 23.01
N LYS A 366 34.58 9.28 22.29
CA LYS A 366 34.18 8.00 21.62
C LYS A 366 35.08 6.83 22.13
N PRO A 367 34.86 6.33 23.33
CA PRO A 367 35.78 5.35 23.98
C PRO A 367 35.85 3.99 23.26
N ASN A 368 34.80 3.66 22.46
CA ASN A 368 34.70 2.39 21.73
C ASN A 368 35.03 2.54 20.24
N SER A 369 35.73 3.60 19.83
CA SER A 369 36.18 3.72 18.45
C SER A 369 37.24 2.71 18.11
N LYS A 370 36.90 1.67 17.38
CA LYS A 370 37.82 0.60 16.96
C LYS A 370 39.07 1.15 16.26
N ARG A 371 38.84 2.11 15.35
CA ARG A 371 39.93 2.73 14.58
C ARG A 371 40.90 3.50 15.48
N ALA A 372 40.37 4.31 16.39
CA ALA A 372 41.21 5.03 17.36
C ALA A 372 41.96 4.10 18.31
N LEU A 373 41.34 3.02 18.76
CA LEU A 373 41.97 2.00 19.61
C LEU A 373 43.09 1.26 18.88
N LEU A 374 42.93 0.92 17.60
CA LEU A 374 43.97 0.31 16.78
C LEU A 374 45.15 1.27 16.59
N MET A 375 44.92 2.55 16.35
CA MET A 375 45.98 3.54 16.27
C MET A 375 46.72 3.71 17.58
N MET A 376 46.06 3.65 18.73
CA MET A 376 46.70 3.65 20.06
C MET A 376 47.55 2.41 20.29
N ALA A 377 47.08 1.24 19.83
CA ALA A 377 47.87 0.00 19.87
C ALA A 377 49.15 0.13 19.03
N GLU A 378 49.07 0.73 17.84
CA GLU A 378 50.21 0.98 16.96
C GLU A 378 51.24 1.93 17.61
N ILE A 379 50.77 3.00 18.26
CA ILE A 379 51.66 3.91 19.01
C ILE A 379 52.33 3.19 20.16
N ALA A 380 51.62 2.38 20.93
CA ALA A 380 52.18 1.61 22.05
C ALA A 380 53.25 0.64 21.54
N ALA A 381 53.00 -0.08 20.45
CA ALA A 381 53.96 -0.99 19.83
C ALA A 381 55.20 -0.24 19.34
N ALA A 382 55.05 0.94 18.69
CA ALA A 382 56.20 1.75 18.27
C ALA A 382 57.05 2.25 19.44
N ASN A 383 56.45 2.49 20.58
CA ASN A 383 57.13 2.88 21.82
C ASN A 383 57.67 1.65 22.62
N ARG A 384 57.53 0.43 22.09
CA ARG A 384 57.94 -0.84 22.74
C ARG A 384 57.19 -1.13 24.05
N ASP A 385 55.99 -0.61 24.21
CA ASP A 385 55.09 -0.91 25.33
C ASP A 385 54.13 -2.03 24.92
N GLU A 386 54.63 -3.27 24.96
CA GLU A 386 53.88 -4.45 24.53
C GLU A 386 52.58 -4.65 25.35
N LYS A 387 52.62 -4.32 26.67
CA LYS A 387 51.45 -4.48 27.52
C LYS A 387 50.32 -3.56 27.09
N LEU A 388 50.65 -2.31 26.85
CA LEU A 388 49.69 -1.30 26.45
C LEU A 388 49.16 -1.56 25.00
N ALA A 389 50.05 -2.07 24.13
CA ALA A 389 49.65 -2.47 22.76
C ALA A 389 48.63 -3.61 22.79
N VAL A 390 48.84 -4.64 23.63
CA VAL A 390 47.90 -5.74 23.81
C VAL A 390 46.59 -5.24 24.41
N GLU A 391 46.61 -4.39 25.45
CA GLU A 391 45.41 -3.84 26.07
C GLU A 391 44.52 -3.08 25.06
N TYR A 392 45.12 -2.21 24.25
CA TYR A 392 44.35 -1.49 23.22
C TYR A 392 43.89 -2.43 22.11
N GLY A 393 44.67 -3.43 21.74
CA GLY A 393 44.30 -4.46 20.77
C GLY A 393 43.09 -5.28 21.22
N GLU A 394 43.07 -5.72 22.49
CA GLU A 394 41.92 -6.42 23.08
C GLU A 394 40.68 -5.55 23.12
N LYS A 395 40.78 -4.27 23.51
CA LYS A 395 39.69 -3.31 23.45
C LYS A 395 39.16 -3.14 22.02
N ALA A 396 40.06 -3.04 21.06
CA ALA A 396 39.68 -2.91 19.63
C ALA A 396 39.04 -4.20 19.08
N ALA A 397 39.41 -5.38 19.57
CA ALA A 397 38.83 -6.66 19.16
C ALA A 397 37.36 -6.79 19.58
N VAL A 398 37.02 -6.25 20.75
CA VAL A 398 35.64 -6.25 21.28
C VAL A 398 34.80 -5.09 20.73
N ALA A 399 35.45 -3.99 20.30
CA ALA A 399 34.76 -2.84 19.74
C ALA A 399 34.09 -3.20 18.41
N GLU A 400 32.85 -2.74 18.24
CA GLU A 400 32.14 -2.88 16.95
C GLU A 400 32.86 -2.12 15.86
N THR A 401 32.89 -2.69 14.64
CA THR A 401 33.40 -1.99 13.46
C THR A 401 32.49 -0.81 13.20
N GLU A 402 33.07 0.38 13.13
CA GLU A 402 32.31 1.59 12.80
C GLU A 402 31.86 1.50 11.36
N PRO A 403 30.55 1.35 11.09
CA PRO A 403 30.06 1.35 9.72
C PRO A 403 30.23 2.75 9.12
N MET A 404 30.68 2.81 7.88
CA MET A 404 30.84 4.09 7.20
C MET A 404 29.51 4.65 6.68
N TYR A 405 28.57 3.76 6.38
CA TYR A 405 27.30 4.12 5.73
C TYR A 405 26.12 3.47 6.44
N VAL A 406 24.99 4.17 6.49
CA VAL A 406 23.73 3.68 7.09
C VAL A 406 22.57 4.03 6.17
N CYS A 407 21.74 3.06 5.85
CA CYS A 407 20.52 3.31 5.12
C CYS A 407 19.50 4.09 5.96
N SER A 408 18.99 5.21 5.46
CA SER A 408 18.00 6.04 6.16
C SER A 408 16.64 5.36 6.33
N VAL A 409 16.32 4.38 5.49
CA VAL A 409 15.04 3.64 5.49
C VAL A 409 15.10 2.43 6.42
N CYS A 410 15.95 1.44 6.13
CA CYS A 410 15.99 0.20 6.92
C CYS A 410 16.98 0.23 8.09
N LYS A 411 17.75 1.30 8.25
CA LYS A 411 18.78 1.49 9.30
C LYS A 411 19.92 0.47 9.27
N THR A 412 19.99 -0.38 8.24
CA THR A 412 21.10 -1.31 8.07
C THR A 412 22.38 -0.55 7.80
N ALA A 413 23.46 -0.98 8.44
CA ALA A 413 24.78 -0.38 8.34
C ALA A 413 25.68 -1.16 7.37
N PHE A 414 26.51 -0.45 6.62
CA PHE A 414 27.41 -1.01 5.60
C PHE A 414 28.80 -0.39 5.69
N ASN A 415 29.81 -1.16 5.32
CA ASN A 415 31.18 -0.66 5.21
C ASN A 415 31.48 -0.04 3.85
N GLU A 416 30.70 -0.39 2.84
CA GLU A 416 30.83 0.10 1.48
C GLU A 416 29.60 0.91 1.07
N TRP A 417 29.79 1.82 0.11
CA TRP A 417 28.69 2.58 -0.46
C TRP A 417 27.87 1.73 -1.41
N HIS A 418 26.55 1.84 -1.28
CA HIS A 418 25.59 1.26 -2.21
C HIS A 418 24.57 2.32 -2.59
N THR A 419 24.47 2.67 -3.84
CA THR A 419 23.45 3.64 -4.29
C THR A 419 22.05 3.10 -4.14
N VAL A 420 21.89 1.78 -4.36
CA VAL A 420 20.67 1.00 -4.02
C VAL A 420 20.96 0.18 -2.79
N CYS A 421 20.19 0.34 -1.74
CA CYS A 421 20.38 -0.41 -0.50
C CYS A 421 20.20 -1.93 -0.73
N PRO A 422 21.20 -2.79 -0.41
CA PRO A 422 21.07 -4.23 -0.61
C PRO A 422 19.96 -4.90 0.21
N THR A 423 19.56 -4.29 1.33
CA THR A 423 18.56 -4.86 2.25
C THR A 423 17.14 -4.47 1.89
N CYS A 424 16.88 -3.19 1.60
CA CYS A 424 15.52 -2.70 1.34
C CYS A 424 15.29 -2.27 -0.12
N HIS A 425 16.32 -2.36 -0.96
CA HIS A 425 16.31 -2.05 -2.39
C HIS A 425 15.86 -0.62 -2.74
N THR A 426 16.00 0.32 -1.80
CA THR A 426 15.64 1.73 -2.02
C THR A 426 16.87 2.51 -2.50
N LEU A 427 16.67 3.31 -3.55
CA LEU A 427 17.72 4.14 -4.15
C LEU A 427 17.98 5.40 -3.31
N GLY A 428 19.25 5.85 -3.28
CA GLY A 428 19.64 7.15 -2.73
C GLY A 428 19.39 7.30 -1.23
N THR A 429 19.40 6.20 -0.47
CA THR A 429 19.09 6.21 0.96
C THR A 429 20.30 6.05 1.86
N MET A 430 21.48 5.89 1.28
CA MET A 430 22.72 5.78 2.03
C MET A 430 23.19 7.13 2.55
N ASN A 431 23.38 7.21 3.85
CA ASN A 431 24.00 8.35 4.52
C ASN A 431 25.33 7.92 5.12
N VAL A 432 26.31 8.80 5.12
CA VAL A 432 27.54 8.59 5.88
C VAL A 432 27.20 8.67 7.35
N LYS A 433 27.68 7.72 8.14
CA LYS A 433 27.63 7.80 9.60
C LYS A 433 28.69 8.81 10.04
N ILE A 434 28.24 9.94 10.50
CA ILE A 434 29.08 10.99 11.10
C ILE A 434 29.39 10.63 12.56
#